data_90d3a2005c58b4f9636b4686b1d86524
#
_entry.id   90d3a2005c58b4f9636b4686b1d86524
#
_cell.length_a   1.000
_cell.length_b   1.000
_cell.length_c   1.000
_cell.angle_alpha   90.00
_cell.angle_beta   90.00
_cell.angle_gamma   90.00
#
_symmetry.space_group_name_H-M   'P 1'
#
loop_
_entity.id
_entity.type
_entity.pdbx_description
1 polymer ?
#
loop_
_entity_poly.entity_id
_entity_poly.type
_entity_poly.pdbx_seq_one_letter_code
_entity_poly.pdbx_strand_id
1 'polypeptide(L)'
;MYAAVTQNLIGGLLRPRESARRMLDLGYGIREVGLLVVLGYVIGAIFNILLPPAGAGGTAGLLHIFGLLNWSIMVLLIAWLAWFPPRLFGGKGTWEEALRATAWLSVLMNLIWPLLLFAVRILPEGALLQALESGDITALARLVPDLSPGDRSMFHMLTYTYSFASFWLFASFIAEIHGFQKTWLVFLTTMGLIFGPFLILGIGR
;
A
#
# COMPACT_ATOMS: atom_id res chain seq x y z
N MET A 1 11.20 8.80 20.02
CA MET A 1 10.34 8.12 19.04
C MET A 1 9.38 9.06 18.31
N TYR A 2 8.46 9.77 18.98
CA TYR A 2 7.45 10.61 18.31
C TYR A 2 8.02 11.72 17.41
N ALA A 3 9.04 12.48 17.87
CA ALA A 3 9.66 13.54 17.08
C ALA A 3 10.35 13.02 15.80
N ALA A 4 10.94 11.83 15.85
CA ALA A 4 11.55 11.19 14.69
C ALA A 4 10.49 10.71 13.67
N VAL A 5 9.34 10.25 14.15
CA VAL A 5 8.24 9.81 13.27
C VAL A 5 7.64 10.99 12.54
N THR A 6 7.31 12.08 13.23
CA THR A 6 6.65 13.26 12.61
C THR A 6 7.56 13.97 11.61
N GLN A 7 8.86 14.13 11.90
CA GLN A 7 9.80 14.72 10.95
C GLN A 7 10.05 13.84 9.71
N ASN A 8 9.84 12.53 9.82
CA ASN A 8 10.08 11.58 8.73
C ASN A 8 8.85 11.27 7.87
N LEU A 9 7.62 11.66 8.26
CA LEU A 9 6.41 11.32 7.52
C LEU A 9 6.41 11.93 6.10
N ILE A 10 6.56 13.26 5.98
CA ILE A 10 6.61 13.93 4.67
C ILE A 10 7.91 13.58 3.94
N GLY A 11 9.03 13.60 4.66
CA GLY A 11 10.32 13.18 4.12
C GLY A 11 10.32 11.74 3.62
N GLY A 12 9.53 10.86 4.26
CA GLY A 12 9.38 9.46 3.87
C GLY A 12 8.72 9.27 2.51
N LEU A 13 7.76 10.11 2.16
CA LEU A 13 7.11 10.09 0.85
C LEU A 13 8.01 10.67 -0.25
N LEU A 14 8.75 11.75 0.06
CA LEU A 14 9.61 12.44 -0.90
C LEU A 14 10.96 11.73 -1.12
N ARG A 15 11.51 11.09 -0.09
CA ARG A 15 12.81 10.40 -0.09
C ARG A 15 12.71 9.02 0.53
N PRO A 16 11.96 8.08 -0.10
CA PRO A 16 11.61 6.81 0.53
C PRO A 16 12.83 5.94 0.87
N ARG A 17 13.91 5.98 0.10
CA ARG A 17 15.14 5.24 0.43
C ARG A 17 15.83 5.76 1.68
N GLU A 18 15.96 7.07 1.83
CA GLU A 18 16.54 7.68 3.04
C GLU A 18 15.68 7.34 4.26
N SER A 19 14.36 7.35 4.09
CA SER A 19 13.42 6.98 5.15
C SER A 19 13.58 5.52 5.55
N ALA A 20 13.66 4.60 4.58
CA ALA A 20 13.92 3.19 4.82
C ALA A 20 15.25 2.98 5.57
N ARG A 21 16.34 3.62 5.11
CA ARG A 21 17.66 3.55 5.75
C ARG A 21 17.60 3.98 7.20
N ARG A 22 17.02 5.16 7.48
CA ARG A 22 16.87 5.67 8.86
C ARG A 22 16.10 4.69 9.75
N MET A 23 15.06 4.05 9.22
CA MET A 23 14.29 3.06 9.99
C MET A 23 15.11 1.80 10.28
N LEU A 24 15.95 1.37 9.35
CA LEU A 24 16.87 0.26 9.55
C LEU A 24 17.97 0.61 10.58
N ASP A 25 18.55 1.83 10.49
CA ASP A 25 19.59 2.32 11.39
C ASP A 25 19.09 2.47 12.84
N LEU A 26 17.80 2.77 13.05
CA LEU A 26 17.20 2.87 14.39
C LEU A 26 17.12 1.52 15.12
N GLY A 27 17.27 0.40 14.41
CA GLY A 27 17.36 -0.92 15.01
C GLY A 27 16.13 -1.32 15.83
N TYR A 28 14.93 -0.90 15.44
CA TYR A 28 13.69 -1.17 16.17
C TYR A 28 13.49 -2.65 16.47
N GLY A 29 13.11 -2.95 17.73
CA GLY A 29 12.72 -4.29 18.13
C GLY A 29 11.28 -4.62 17.76
N ILE A 30 10.84 -5.82 18.14
CA ILE A 30 9.48 -6.33 17.80
C ILE A 30 8.35 -5.44 18.36
N ARG A 31 8.57 -4.78 19.51
CA ARG A 31 7.58 -3.89 20.14
C ARG A 31 7.34 -2.64 19.28
N GLU A 32 8.43 -2.00 18.83
CA GLU A 32 8.38 -0.80 18.00
C GLU A 32 7.78 -1.14 16.62
N VAL A 33 8.11 -2.29 16.06
CA VAL A 33 7.50 -2.81 14.83
C VAL A 33 5.99 -2.97 15.02
N GLY A 34 5.54 -3.60 16.10
CA GLY A 34 4.12 -3.73 16.43
C GLY A 34 3.41 -2.38 16.56
N LEU A 35 4.04 -1.41 17.22
CA LEU A 35 3.50 -0.04 17.34
C LEU A 35 3.37 0.65 15.97
N LEU A 36 4.31 0.45 15.05
CA LEU A 36 4.23 1.01 13.70
C LEU A 36 3.09 0.38 12.89
N VAL A 37 2.87 -0.93 13.02
CA VAL A 37 1.74 -1.63 12.38
C VAL A 37 0.41 -1.08 12.90
N VAL A 38 0.27 -0.94 14.22
CA VAL A 38 -0.92 -0.33 14.84
C VAL A 38 -1.11 1.12 14.39
N LEU A 39 -0.04 1.91 14.36
CA LEU A 39 -0.08 3.31 13.90
C LEU A 39 -0.55 3.39 12.44
N GLY A 40 0.00 2.56 11.56
CA GLY A 40 -0.44 2.48 10.17
C GLY A 40 -1.93 2.17 10.07
N TYR A 41 -2.40 1.15 10.80
CA TYR A 41 -3.82 0.81 10.86
C TYR A 41 -4.70 1.97 11.35
N VAL A 42 -4.31 2.64 12.44
CA VAL A 42 -5.07 3.77 13.01
C VAL A 42 -5.17 4.93 12.03
N ILE A 43 -4.08 5.27 11.32
CA ILE A 43 -4.10 6.30 10.27
C ILE A 43 -5.10 5.93 9.18
N GLY A 44 -5.05 4.69 8.67
CA GLY A 44 -6.01 4.22 7.67
C GLY A 44 -7.45 4.25 8.17
N ALA A 45 -7.69 3.83 9.42
CA ALA A 45 -9.02 3.86 10.04
C ALA A 45 -9.56 5.29 10.18
N ILE A 46 -8.72 6.25 10.58
CA ILE A 46 -9.09 7.67 10.66
C ILE A 46 -9.53 8.18 9.28
N PHE A 47 -8.79 7.89 8.22
CA PHE A 47 -9.19 8.30 6.87
C PHE A 47 -10.48 7.62 6.41
N ASN A 48 -10.70 6.35 6.74
CA ASN A 48 -11.97 5.66 6.43
C ASN A 48 -13.16 6.26 7.20
N ILE A 49 -12.95 6.80 8.40
CA ILE A 49 -13.99 7.52 9.17
C ILE A 49 -14.25 8.91 8.58
N LEU A 50 -13.19 9.65 8.23
CA LEU A 50 -13.29 11.00 7.67
C LEU A 50 -13.80 11.01 6.22
N LEU A 51 -13.47 9.96 5.48
CA LEU A 51 -13.78 9.77 4.07
C LEU A 51 -14.46 8.40 3.87
N PRO A 52 -15.63 8.15 4.47
CA PRO A 52 -16.27 6.85 4.35
C PRO A 52 -16.56 6.54 2.88
N PRO A 53 -16.29 5.32 2.41
CA PRO A 53 -16.75 4.89 1.10
C PRO A 53 -18.29 5.00 1.05
N ALA A 54 -18.82 5.41 -0.10
CA ALA A 54 -20.25 5.57 -0.29
C ALA A 54 -20.97 4.23 0.00
N GLY A 55 -21.99 4.26 0.86
CA GLY A 55 -22.77 3.08 1.26
C GLY A 55 -22.26 2.34 2.50
N ALA A 56 -21.14 2.72 3.11
CA ALA A 56 -20.64 2.10 4.33
C ALA A 56 -21.45 2.54 5.58
N GLY A 57 -22.60 1.93 5.81
CA GLY A 57 -23.40 2.06 7.02
C GLY A 57 -22.87 1.22 8.17
N GLY A 58 -22.55 1.84 9.24
CA GLY A 58 -22.43 1.52 10.65
C GLY A 58 -22.42 0.09 11.20
N THR A 59 -21.35 -0.72 10.95
CA THR A 59 -21.05 -1.92 11.75
C THR A 59 -19.65 -1.83 12.34
N ALA A 60 -19.41 -0.81 13.20
CA ALA A 60 -18.06 -0.33 13.44
C ALA A 60 -17.20 -1.08 14.48
N GLY A 61 -17.72 -1.80 15.45
CA GLY A 61 -16.92 -2.24 16.60
C GLY A 61 -16.11 -3.53 16.39
N LEU A 62 -16.75 -4.62 16.02
CA LEU A 62 -16.07 -5.92 15.81
C LEU A 62 -15.23 -5.94 14.52
N LEU A 63 -15.68 -5.20 13.49
CA LEU A 63 -14.95 -5.07 12.24
C LEU A 63 -13.55 -4.41 12.42
N HIS A 64 -13.37 -3.58 13.44
CA HIS A 64 -12.05 -2.96 13.70
C HIS A 64 -11.03 -3.94 14.27
N ILE A 65 -11.44 -4.90 15.13
CA ILE A 65 -10.52 -5.91 15.67
C ILE A 65 -10.10 -6.88 14.57
N PHE A 66 -11.06 -7.39 13.80
CA PHE A 66 -10.76 -8.22 12.62
C PHE A 66 -9.97 -7.43 11.56
N GLY A 67 -10.24 -6.14 11.40
CA GLY A 67 -9.49 -5.25 10.52
C GLY A 67 -8.02 -5.13 10.91
N LEU A 68 -7.71 -4.95 12.20
CA LEU A 68 -6.33 -4.89 12.68
C LEU A 68 -5.60 -6.23 12.49
N LEU A 69 -6.28 -7.36 12.77
CA LEU A 69 -5.71 -8.69 12.54
C LEU A 69 -5.38 -8.90 11.05
N ASN A 70 -6.35 -8.64 10.18
CA ASN A 70 -6.16 -8.75 8.73
C ASN A 70 -5.04 -7.82 8.24
N TRP A 71 -4.99 -6.57 8.73
CA TRP A 71 -3.92 -5.62 8.44
C TRP A 71 -2.55 -6.15 8.86
N SER A 72 -2.45 -6.72 10.06
CA SER A 72 -1.20 -7.32 10.55
C SER A 72 -0.74 -8.48 9.67
N ILE A 73 -1.66 -9.35 9.25
CA ILE A 73 -1.38 -10.44 8.31
C ILE A 73 -0.90 -9.89 6.97
N MET A 74 -1.54 -8.83 6.45
CA MET A 74 -1.12 -8.18 5.21
C MET A 74 0.29 -7.57 5.31
N VAL A 75 0.61 -6.93 6.44
CA VAL A 75 1.97 -6.41 6.67
C VAL A 75 3.02 -7.53 6.70
N LEU A 76 2.71 -8.67 7.34
CA LEU A 76 3.58 -9.84 7.34
C LEU A 76 3.77 -10.43 5.94
N LEU A 77 2.69 -10.51 5.15
CA LEU A 77 2.74 -10.98 3.76
C LEU A 77 3.60 -10.05 2.89
N ILE A 78 3.41 -8.73 3.03
CA ILE A 78 4.21 -7.74 2.31
C ILE A 78 5.67 -7.80 2.74
N ALA A 79 5.96 -8.00 4.04
CA ALA A 79 7.32 -8.20 4.54
C ALA A 79 7.97 -9.45 3.94
N TRP A 80 7.20 -10.54 3.82
CA TRP A 80 7.68 -11.77 3.17
C TRP A 80 7.97 -11.53 1.69
N LEU A 81 7.11 -10.83 0.97
CA LEU A 81 7.32 -10.46 -0.43
C LEU A 81 8.51 -9.50 -0.59
N ALA A 82 8.74 -8.61 0.37
CA ALA A 82 9.88 -7.70 0.36
C ALA A 82 11.19 -8.44 0.68
N TRP A 83 11.15 -9.56 1.39
CA TRP A 83 12.32 -10.32 1.81
C TRP A 83 12.70 -11.44 0.85
N PHE A 84 11.76 -12.36 0.55
CA PHE A 84 12.08 -13.62 -0.12
C PHE A 84 12.38 -13.46 -1.62
N PRO A 85 11.49 -12.91 -2.47
CA PRO A 85 11.74 -12.83 -3.91
C PRO A 85 13.01 -12.06 -4.29
N PRO A 86 13.36 -10.90 -3.68
CA PRO A 86 14.58 -10.19 -4.03
C PRO A 86 15.86 -10.96 -3.73
N ARG A 87 15.84 -11.89 -2.78
CA ARG A 87 17.00 -12.76 -2.48
C ARG A 87 17.34 -13.70 -3.63
N LEU A 88 16.35 -14.11 -4.42
CA LEU A 88 16.57 -14.91 -5.63
C LEU A 88 17.37 -14.15 -6.69
N PHE A 89 17.40 -12.82 -6.61
CA PHE A 89 18.15 -11.93 -7.49
C PHE A 89 19.41 -11.33 -6.83
N GLY A 90 19.92 -11.99 -5.79
CA GLY A 90 21.15 -11.57 -5.11
C GLY A 90 20.95 -10.51 -4.01
N GLY A 91 19.74 -10.27 -3.58
CA GLY A 91 19.46 -9.41 -2.44
C GLY A 91 20.01 -9.95 -1.12
N LYS A 92 20.51 -9.07 -0.25
CA LYS A 92 21.21 -9.42 1.01
C LYS A 92 20.39 -9.19 2.27
N GLY A 93 19.20 -8.57 2.14
CA GLY A 93 18.36 -8.19 3.27
C GLY A 93 17.95 -9.38 4.15
N THR A 94 17.82 -9.12 5.44
CA THR A 94 17.33 -10.08 6.43
C THR A 94 15.81 -9.98 6.58
N TRP A 95 15.19 -11.01 7.18
CA TRP A 95 13.76 -10.99 7.51
C TRP A 95 13.42 -9.84 8.47
N GLU A 96 14.29 -9.59 9.47
CA GLU A 96 14.07 -8.53 10.45
C GLU A 96 14.09 -7.14 9.82
N GLU A 97 15.03 -6.89 8.91
CA GLU A 97 15.09 -5.63 8.14
C GLU A 97 13.85 -5.45 7.28
N ALA A 98 13.42 -6.50 6.59
CA ALA A 98 12.19 -6.46 5.79
C ALA A 98 10.95 -6.18 6.65
N LEU A 99 10.83 -6.79 7.81
CA LEU A 99 9.71 -6.58 8.73
C LEU A 99 9.70 -5.15 9.28
N ARG A 100 10.85 -4.62 9.73
CA ARG A 100 10.99 -3.24 10.20
C ARG A 100 10.62 -2.22 9.13
N ALA A 101 11.19 -2.39 7.95
CA ALA A 101 10.96 -1.52 6.81
C ALA A 101 9.49 -1.56 6.37
N THR A 102 8.88 -2.75 6.30
CA THR A 102 7.48 -2.91 5.90
C THR A 102 6.51 -2.34 6.94
N ALA A 103 6.81 -2.47 8.21
CA ALA A 103 6.01 -1.82 9.27
C ALA A 103 5.98 -0.30 9.10
N TRP A 104 7.11 0.32 8.75
CA TRP A 104 7.16 1.74 8.43
C TRP A 104 6.49 2.07 7.10
N LEU A 105 6.73 1.27 6.07
CA LEU A 105 6.07 1.39 4.78
C LEU A 105 4.54 1.37 4.95
N SER A 106 4.00 0.54 5.85
CA SER A 106 2.57 0.48 6.13
C SER A 106 2.00 1.82 6.62
N VAL A 107 2.77 2.59 7.39
CA VAL A 107 2.40 3.95 7.82
C VAL A 107 2.35 4.89 6.61
N LEU A 108 3.40 4.88 5.76
CA LEU A 108 3.47 5.73 4.58
C LEU A 108 2.37 5.42 3.56
N MET A 109 2.06 4.14 3.36
CA MET A 109 0.97 3.69 2.47
C MET A 109 -0.38 4.23 2.94
N ASN A 110 -0.64 4.23 4.25
CA ASN A 110 -1.88 4.79 4.77
C ASN A 110 -1.95 6.32 4.68
N LEU A 111 -0.83 7.03 4.59
CA LEU A 111 -0.84 8.47 4.32
C LEU A 111 -1.25 8.82 2.88
N ILE A 112 -1.00 7.95 1.91
CA ILE A 112 -1.45 8.14 0.52
C ILE A 112 -2.81 7.46 0.24
N TRP A 113 -3.34 6.70 1.18
CA TRP A 113 -4.65 6.02 1.10
C TRP A 113 -5.82 6.94 0.71
N PRO A 114 -5.90 8.21 1.18
CA PRO A 114 -6.94 9.13 0.75
C PRO A 114 -7.08 9.30 -0.76
N LEU A 115 -6.00 9.17 -1.54
CA LEU A 115 -6.08 9.23 -3.00
C LEU A 115 -7.01 8.16 -3.56
N LEU A 116 -6.91 6.93 -3.02
CA LEU A 116 -7.78 5.84 -3.43
C LEU A 116 -9.21 6.02 -2.91
N LEU A 117 -9.39 6.51 -1.69
CA LEU A 117 -10.72 6.82 -1.14
C LEU A 117 -11.44 7.89 -1.97
N PHE A 118 -10.74 8.93 -2.41
CA PHE A 118 -11.31 9.93 -3.31
C PHE A 118 -11.67 9.33 -4.68
N ALA A 119 -10.83 8.46 -5.24
CA ALA A 119 -11.13 7.78 -6.49
C ALA A 119 -12.41 6.93 -6.37
N VAL A 120 -12.54 6.15 -5.29
CA VAL A 120 -13.72 5.31 -5.06
C VAL A 120 -15.01 6.15 -4.89
N ARG A 121 -14.91 7.38 -4.35
CA ARG A 121 -16.06 8.29 -4.22
C ARG A 121 -16.59 8.84 -5.54
N ILE A 122 -15.82 8.78 -6.60
CA ILE A 122 -16.26 9.16 -7.95
C ILE A 122 -17.19 8.08 -8.55
N LEU A 123 -17.06 6.83 -8.08
CA LEU A 123 -17.91 5.73 -8.55
C LEU A 123 -19.35 5.91 -8.03
N PRO A 124 -20.35 5.33 -8.73
CA PRO A 124 -21.73 5.33 -8.30
C PRO A 124 -21.89 4.79 -6.86
N GLU A 125 -22.84 5.39 -6.12
CA GLU A 125 -23.09 4.99 -4.75
C GLU A 125 -23.42 3.50 -4.63
N GLY A 126 -22.81 2.82 -3.66
CA GLY A 126 -22.99 1.38 -3.46
C GLY A 126 -22.20 0.46 -4.40
N ALA A 127 -21.58 0.98 -5.47
CA ALA A 127 -20.86 0.17 -6.44
C ALA A 127 -19.72 -0.65 -5.81
N LEU A 128 -18.96 -0.05 -4.89
CA LEU A 128 -17.89 -0.74 -4.15
C LEU A 128 -18.48 -1.86 -3.27
N LEU A 129 -19.58 -1.58 -2.56
CA LEU A 129 -20.21 -2.56 -1.69
C LEU A 129 -20.73 -3.75 -2.51
N GLN A 130 -21.41 -3.48 -3.61
CA GLN A 130 -21.90 -4.51 -4.54
C GLN A 130 -20.77 -5.37 -5.12
N ALA A 131 -19.63 -4.74 -5.49
CA ALA A 131 -18.46 -5.47 -5.99
C ALA A 131 -17.83 -6.37 -4.90
N LEU A 132 -17.79 -5.90 -3.65
CA LEU A 132 -17.29 -6.67 -2.52
C LEU A 132 -18.23 -7.84 -2.17
N GLU A 133 -19.54 -7.61 -2.15
CA GLU A 133 -20.55 -8.65 -1.86
C GLU A 133 -20.59 -9.73 -2.94
N SER A 134 -20.43 -9.34 -4.22
CA SER A 134 -20.40 -10.29 -5.34
C SER A 134 -19.06 -11.01 -5.49
N GLY A 135 -17.98 -10.53 -4.82
CA GLY A 135 -16.61 -10.98 -5.03
C GLY A 135 -16.02 -10.62 -6.40
N ASP A 136 -16.75 -9.85 -7.22
CA ASP A 136 -16.32 -9.42 -8.55
C ASP A 136 -15.76 -7.99 -8.54
N ILE A 137 -14.49 -7.87 -8.11
CA ILE A 137 -13.78 -6.58 -8.13
C ILE A 137 -13.69 -6.02 -9.56
N THR A 138 -13.75 -6.88 -10.59
CA THR A 138 -13.71 -6.42 -11.99
C THR A 138 -14.97 -5.67 -12.39
N ALA A 139 -16.07 -5.83 -11.65
CA ALA A 139 -17.29 -5.04 -11.84
C ALA A 139 -17.01 -3.53 -11.70
N LEU A 140 -16.11 -3.13 -10.81
CA LEU A 140 -15.72 -1.71 -10.66
C LEU A 140 -15.08 -1.15 -11.93
N ALA A 141 -14.25 -1.95 -12.61
CA ALA A 141 -13.63 -1.52 -13.86
C ALA A 141 -14.66 -1.31 -14.99
N ARG A 142 -15.77 -2.02 -14.96
CA ARG A 142 -16.87 -1.89 -15.96
C ARG A 142 -17.68 -0.62 -15.77
N LEU A 143 -17.68 -0.02 -14.58
CA LEU A 143 -18.39 1.22 -14.29
C LEU A 143 -17.63 2.48 -14.73
N VAL A 144 -16.30 2.38 -14.87
CA VAL A 144 -15.46 3.53 -15.23
C VAL A 144 -15.80 4.14 -16.60
N PRO A 145 -16.11 3.34 -17.67
CA PRO A 145 -16.54 3.88 -18.95
C PRO A 145 -17.83 4.71 -18.90
N ASP A 146 -18.71 4.43 -17.91
CA ASP A 146 -20.00 5.11 -17.78
C ASP A 146 -19.92 6.44 -17.02
N LEU A 147 -18.75 6.73 -16.42
CA LEU A 147 -18.50 8.01 -15.77
C LEU A 147 -18.44 9.17 -16.77
N SER A 148 -18.78 10.38 -16.30
CA SER A 148 -18.54 11.59 -17.10
C SER A 148 -17.06 11.70 -17.51
N PRO A 149 -16.71 12.36 -18.63
CA PRO A 149 -15.29 12.48 -19.05
C PRO A 149 -14.39 13.09 -17.97
N GLY A 150 -14.91 14.06 -17.19
CA GLY A 150 -14.18 14.70 -16.09
C GLY A 150 -13.95 13.74 -14.93
N ASP A 151 -14.99 13.04 -14.49
CA ASP A 151 -14.91 12.07 -13.40
C ASP A 151 -14.00 10.90 -13.75
N ARG A 152 -14.09 10.41 -15.01
CA ARG A 152 -13.21 9.35 -15.51
C ARG A 152 -11.74 9.77 -15.47
N SER A 153 -11.43 10.98 -15.95
CA SER A 153 -10.05 11.51 -15.91
C SER A 153 -9.55 11.64 -14.48
N MET A 154 -10.39 12.15 -13.58
CA MET A 154 -10.04 12.31 -12.16
C MET A 154 -9.86 10.94 -11.49
N PHE A 155 -10.73 9.96 -11.75
CA PHE A 155 -10.60 8.60 -11.25
C PHE A 155 -9.26 7.98 -11.68
N HIS A 156 -8.92 8.05 -12.97
CA HIS A 156 -7.66 7.54 -13.48
C HIS A 156 -6.45 8.27 -12.88
N MET A 157 -6.50 9.59 -12.78
CA MET A 157 -5.42 10.37 -12.18
C MET A 157 -5.15 9.93 -10.72
N LEU A 158 -6.19 9.81 -9.91
CA LEU A 158 -6.07 9.43 -8.51
C LEU A 158 -5.57 7.98 -8.35
N THR A 159 -6.14 7.04 -9.09
CA THR A 159 -5.77 5.62 -9.02
C THR A 159 -4.35 5.37 -9.55
N TYR A 160 -3.95 6.01 -10.65
CA TYR A 160 -2.59 5.88 -11.17
C TYR A 160 -1.56 6.55 -10.25
N THR A 161 -1.88 7.72 -9.68
CA THR A 161 -1.00 8.39 -8.72
C THR A 161 -0.81 7.53 -7.47
N TYR A 162 -1.89 6.98 -6.92
CA TYR A 162 -1.82 6.06 -5.79
C TYR A 162 -1.00 4.81 -6.12
N SER A 163 -1.27 4.17 -7.24
CA SER A 163 -0.57 2.96 -7.67
C SER A 163 0.92 3.22 -7.88
N PHE A 164 1.26 4.28 -8.64
CA PHE A 164 2.65 4.65 -8.87
C PHE A 164 3.39 4.95 -7.56
N ALA A 165 2.81 5.78 -6.69
CA ALA A 165 3.41 6.12 -5.39
C ALA A 165 3.60 4.87 -4.52
N SER A 166 2.60 3.97 -4.46
CA SER A 166 2.67 2.72 -3.70
C SER A 166 3.79 1.80 -4.18
N PHE A 167 3.87 1.56 -5.49
CA PHE A 167 4.92 0.71 -6.07
C PHE A 167 6.30 1.35 -5.96
N TRP A 168 6.40 2.68 -6.12
CA TRP A 168 7.66 3.39 -5.95
C TRP A 168 8.17 3.36 -4.51
N LEU A 169 7.29 3.54 -3.53
CA LEU A 169 7.61 3.37 -2.12
C LEU A 169 8.11 1.95 -1.86
N PHE A 170 7.35 0.93 -2.26
CA PHE A 170 7.70 -0.47 -2.06
C PHE A 170 9.05 -0.83 -2.71
N ALA A 171 9.27 -0.45 -3.97
CA ALA A 171 10.53 -0.69 -4.66
C ALA A 171 11.72 0.02 -4.00
N SER A 172 11.51 1.23 -3.48
CA SER A 172 12.53 1.99 -2.77
C SER A 172 12.95 1.31 -1.47
N PHE A 173 11.99 0.75 -0.74
CA PHE A 173 12.23 -0.01 0.47
C PHE A 173 12.97 -1.31 0.18
N ILE A 174 12.53 -2.09 -0.82
CA ILE A 174 13.23 -3.30 -1.27
C ILE A 174 14.67 -2.98 -1.68
N ALA A 175 14.86 -1.91 -2.45
CA ALA A 175 16.20 -1.52 -2.89
C ALA A 175 17.13 -1.21 -1.73
N GLU A 176 16.62 -0.57 -0.67
CA GLU A 176 17.42 -0.26 0.52
C GLU A 176 17.69 -1.49 1.37
N ILE A 177 16.66 -2.31 1.67
CA ILE A 177 16.79 -3.56 2.44
C ILE A 177 17.84 -4.50 1.82
N HIS A 178 17.85 -4.61 0.50
CA HIS A 178 18.71 -5.57 -0.21
C HIS A 178 20.01 -4.96 -0.76
N GLY A 179 20.24 -3.67 -0.57
CA GLY A 179 21.42 -2.96 -1.06
C GLY A 179 21.45 -2.80 -2.59
N PHE A 180 20.30 -2.84 -3.26
CA PHE A 180 20.25 -2.61 -4.71
C PHE A 180 20.52 -1.14 -5.04
N GLN A 181 21.45 -0.88 -5.97
CA GLN A 181 21.83 0.49 -6.31
C GLN A 181 20.72 1.23 -7.06
N LYS A 182 20.01 0.56 -7.97
CA LYS A 182 19.06 1.16 -8.92
C LYS A 182 17.62 0.84 -8.53
N THR A 183 16.98 1.75 -7.80
CA THR A 183 15.57 1.62 -7.39
C THR A 183 14.61 1.41 -8.57
N TRP A 184 14.85 2.09 -9.71
CA TRP A 184 13.98 1.97 -10.88
C TRP A 184 13.97 0.57 -11.49
N LEU A 185 15.09 -0.19 -11.42
CA LEU A 185 15.12 -1.59 -11.84
C LEU A 185 14.27 -2.46 -10.91
N VAL A 186 14.36 -2.25 -9.60
CA VAL A 186 13.52 -2.94 -8.62
C VAL A 186 12.04 -2.62 -8.88
N PHE A 187 11.71 -1.34 -9.15
CA PHE A 187 10.38 -0.91 -9.50
C PHE A 187 9.85 -1.64 -10.76
N LEU A 188 10.61 -1.64 -11.86
CA LEU A 188 10.21 -2.33 -13.08
C LEU A 188 10.08 -3.83 -12.91
N THR A 189 10.98 -4.46 -12.15
CA THR A 189 10.91 -5.90 -11.86
C THR A 189 9.66 -6.23 -11.04
N THR A 190 9.37 -5.42 -10.02
CA THR A 190 8.17 -5.60 -9.18
C THR A 190 6.90 -5.45 -10.01
N MET A 191 6.83 -4.40 -10.85
CA MET A 191 5.72 -4.20 -11.77
C MET A 191 5.57 -5.36 -12.74
N GLY A 192 6.68 -5.83 -13.33
CA GLY A 192 6.68 -6.97 -14.25
C GLY A 192 6.23 -8.27 -13.60
N LEU A 193 6.63 -8.54 -12.36
CA LEU A 193 6.21 -9.73 -11.63
C LEU A 193 4.71 -9.71 -11.25
N ILE A 194 4.18 -8.54 -10.92
CA ILE A 194 2.77 -8.40 -10.53
C ILE A 194 1.87 -8.37 -11.75
N PHE A 195 2.19 -7.57 -12.77
CA PHE A 195 1.33 -7.38 -13.93
C PHE A 195 1.65 -8.29 -15.11
N GLY A 196 2.87 -8.84 -15.20
CA GLY A 196 3.28 -9.72 -16.28
C GLY A 196 2.37 -10.93 -16.49
N PRO A 197 1.99 -11.68 -15.43
CA PRO A 197 1.05 -12.78 -15.57
C PRO A 197 -0.31 -12.37 -16.14
N PHE A 198 -0.83 -11.19 -15.75
CA PHE A 198 -2.10 -10.66 -16.27
C PHE A 198 -1.98 -10.28 -17.75
N LEU A 199 -0.85 -9.72 -18.19
CA LEU A 199 -0.62 -9.40 -19.58
C LEU A 199 -0.52 -10.67 -20.44
N ILE A 200 0.18 -11.71 -19.95
CA ILE A 200 0.32 -13.00 -20.65
C ILE A 200 -1.03 -13.71 -20.74
N LEU A 201 -1.79 -13.75 -19.64
CA LEU A 201 -3.11 -14.40 -19.62
C LEU A 201 -4.19 -13.60 -20.36
N GLY A 202 -4.04 -12.26 -20.46
CA GLY A 202 -4.96 -11.37 -21.19
C GLY A 202 -4.77 -11.36 -22.70
N ILE A 203 -3.57 -11.68 -23.20
CA ILE A 203 -3.27 -11.75 -24.63
C ILE A 203 -3.89 -13.03 -25.28
N GLY A 204 -4.26 -14.02 -24.47
CA GLY A 204 -4.86 -15.28 -24.93
C GLY A 204 -6.40 -15.29 -25.02
N ARG A 205 -7.06 -14.15 -24.85
CA ARG A 205 -8.52 -13.97 -24.98
C ARG A 205 -8.79 -12.83 -25.94
#